data_8c99bea456d72a77211fc92121e52346
#
_entry.id   8c99bea456d72a77211fc92121e52346
#
_cell.length_a   1.000
_cell.length_b   1.000
_cell.length_c   1.000
_cell.angle_alpha   90.00
_cell.angle_beta   90.00
_cell.angle_gamma   90.00
#
_symmetry.space_group_name_H-M   'P 1'
#
loop_
_entity.id
_entity.type
_entity.pdbx_description
1 polymer ?
#
loop_
_entity_poly.entity_id
_entity_poly.type
_entity_poly.pdbx_seq_one_letter_code
_entity_poly.pdbx_strand_id
1 'polypeptide(L)'
;EICACLVGSEMCIRDSYMSDDQKTYYNALLDSKNLEDNRLELLKEEVKDEQDVAAPSVKMIHKKYMVLGFLLGIFLVALCVGMRYLLTGKLRTSADISECFGVTVIGKVKKNEKKSKIDAWIKSIFYGEDGFSYEEHIRMVCAGVRIAAQKHGYEKVYITSASNNDVIKKCMSEIGDGLKEQKVCVESGPSIIYDPESLEKMASSDAVVFIEEIDGSRYQDIKTELEKAHMNQNAILGCVVLE
;
A
#
# COMPACT_ATOMS: atom_id res chain seq x y z
N GLU A 1 -8.60 -70.71 -5.02
CA GLU A 1 -8.92 -71.46 -6.26
C GLU A 1 -10.41 -71.31 -6.70
N ILE A 2 -11.37 -71.14 -5.81
CA ILE A 2 -12.81 -70.98 -6.16
C ILE A 2 -13.11 -69.62 -6.81
N CYS A 3 -12.38 -68.58 -6.47
CA CYS A 3 -12.54 -67.24 -7.04
C CYS A 3 -12.08 -67.09 -8.49
N ALA A 4 -11.09 -67.86 -8.91
CA ALA A 4 -10.58 -67.80 -10.29
C ALA A 4 -11.54 -68.38 -11.34
N CYS A 5 -12.32 -69.40 -10.95
CA CYS A 5 -13.34 -70.03 -11.84
C CYS A 5 -14.56 -69.14 -12.04
N LEU A 6 -14.97 -68.38 -11.05
CA LEU A 6 -16.14 -67.47 -11.14
C LEU A 6 -15.86 -66.27 -12.08
N VAL A 7 -14.68 -65.71 -12.04
CA VAL A 7 -14.29 -64.56 -12.90
C VAL A 7 -14.24 -64.99 -14.38
N GLY A 8 -13.78 -66.24 -14.67
CA GLY A 8 -13.78 -66.75 -16.04
C GLY A 8 -15.18 -67.02 -16.61
N SER A 9 -16.13 -67.47 -15.77
CA SER A 9 -17.50 -67.77 -16.22
C SER A 9 -18.33 -66.49 -16.47
N GLU A 10 -18.10 -65.43 -15.70
CA GLU A 10 -18.80 -64.15 -15.92
C GLU A 10 -18.30 -63.45 -17.23
N MET A 11 -17.03 -63.62 -17.59
CA MET A 11 -16.52 -63.09 -18.85
C MET A 11 -17.15 -63.80 -20.05
N CYS A 12 -17.30 -65.14 -20.01
CA CYS A 12 -17.91 -65.91 -21.09
C CYS A 12 -19.41 -65.63 -21.30
N ILE A 13 -20.14 -65.30 -20.23
CA ILE A 13 -21.56 -64.96 -20.32
C ILE A 13 -21.73 -63.56 -20.89
N ARG A 14 -20.85 -62.63 -20.55
CA ARG A 14 -20.88 -61.25 -21.02
C ARG A 14 -20.64 -61.11 -22.52
N ASP A 15 -19.71 -61.88 -23.05
CA ASP A 15 -19.39 -61.89 -24.48
C ASP A 15 -20.52 -62.43 -25.36
N SER A 16 -21.42 -63.26 -24.81
CA SER A 16 -22.52 -63.87 -25.57
C SER A 16 -23.67 -62.89 -25.83
N TYR A 17 -23.82 -61.82 -25.08
CA TYR A 17 -24.90 -60.86 -25.19
C TYR A 17 -24.47 -59.49 -25.75
N MET A 18 -23.20 -59.26 -26.04
CA MET A 18 -22.72 -58.01 -26.62
C MET A 18 -22.83 -58.04 -28.14
N SER A 19 -23.32 -56.94 -28.72
CA SER A 19 -23.26 -56.73 -30.16
C SER A 19 -21.82 -56.58 -30.64
N ASP A 20 -21.57 -56.86 -31.94
CA ASP A 20 -20.20 -56.76 -32.47
C ASP A 20 -19.57 -55.36 -32.33
N ASP A 21 -20.38 -54.33 -32.42
CA ASP A 21 -19.93 -52.95 -32.16
C ASP A 21 -19.50 -52.73 -30.72
N GLN A 22 -20.25 -53.30 -29.76
CA GLN A 22 -19.94 -53.24 -28.34
C GLN A 22 -18.65 -54.04 -28.01
N LYS A 23 -18.43 -55.16 -28.64
CA LYS A 23 -17.20 -55.93 -28.50
C LYS A 23 -15.99 -55.16 -29.02
N THR A 24 -16.14 -54.51 -30.17
CA THR A 24 -15.08 -53.70 -30.75
C THR A 24 -14.71 -52.52 -29.84
N TYR A 25 -15.71 -51.82 -29.29
CA TYR A 25 -15.49 -50.75 -28.35
C TYR A 25 -14.82 -51.22 -27.05
N TYR A 26 -15.26 -52.35 -26.51
CA TYR A 26 -14.69 -52.94 -25.28
C TYR A 26 -13.23 -53.38 -25.49
N ASN A 27 -12.91 -53.98 -26.63
CA ASN A 27 -11.56 -54.37 -26.94
C ASN A 27 -10.63 -53.15 -27.13
N ALA A 28 -11.14 -52.08 -27.76
CA ALA A 28 -10.39 -50.82 -27.88
C ALA A 28 -10.11 -50.18 -26.50
N LEU A 29 -11.05 -50.30 -25.57
CA LEU A 29 -10.90 -49.83 -24.20
C LEU A 29 -9.89 -50.67 -23.39
N LEU A 30 -9.88 -51.99 -23.59
CA LEU A 30 -8.89 -52.91 -23.01
C LEU A 30 -7.49 -52.63 -23.54
N ASP A 31 -7.36 -52.41 -24.85
CA ASP A 31 -6.09 -52.06 -25.47
C ASP A 31 -5.54 -50.73 -24.98
N SER A 32 -6.41 -49.73 -24.78
CA SER A 32 -6.00 -48.44 -24.20
C SER A 32 -5.55 -48.59 -22.75
N LYS A 33 -6.23 -49.42 -21.96
CA LYS A 33 -5.83 -49.73 -20.58
C LYS A 33 -4.50 -50.47 -20.50
N ASN A 34 -4.29 -51.46 -21.37
CA ASN A 34 -3.02 -52.17 -21.46
C ASN A 34 -1.87 -51.25 -21.88
N LEU A 35 -2.13 -50.27 -22.73
CA LEU A 35 -1.16 -49.23 -23.11
C LEU A 35 -0.81 -48.32 -21.93
N GLU A 36 -1.79 -47.93 -21.10
CA GLU A 36 -1.54 -47.16 -19.90
C GLU A 36 -0.77 -47.94 -18.83
N ASP A 37 -1.11 -49.23 -18.63
CA ASP A 37 -0.43 -50.12 -17.68
C ASP A 37 1.04 -50.35 -18.11
N ASN A 38 1.30 -50.57 -19.39
CA ASN A 38 2.66 -50.68 -19.95
C ASN A 38 3.44 -49.38 -19.82
N ARG A 39 2.78 -48.23 -19.99
CA ARG A 39 3.40 -46.90 -19.79
C ARG A 39 3.73 -46.64 -18.33
N LEU A 40 2.89 -47.09 -17.41
CA LEU A 40 3.14 -47.05 -15.97
C LEU A 40 4.30 -47.97 -15.55
N GLU A 41 4.47 -49.15 -16.17
CA GLU A 41 5.61 -50.01 -15.91
C GLU A 41 6.91 -49.38 -16.41
N LEU A 42 6.92 -48.81 -17.61
CA LEU A 42 8.09 -48.11 -18.15
C LEU A 42 8.50 -46.94 -17.28
N LEU A 43 7.51 -46.16 -16.81
CA LEU A 43 7.78 -45.04 -15.87
C LEU A 43 8.28 -45.53 -14.51
N LYS A 44 7.85 -46.71 -14.04
CA LYS A 44 8.37 -47.33 -12.82
C LYS A 44 9.79 -47.85 -12.98
N GLU A 45 10.15 -48.33 -14.16
CA GLU A 45 11.51 -48.74 -14.50
C GLU A 45 12.44 -47.53 -14.58
N GLU A 46 12.04 -46.43 -15.24
CA GLU A 46 12.80 -45.20 -15.29
C GLU A 46 13.00 -44.60 -13.87
N VAL A 47 11.98 -44.65 -13.00
CA VAL A 47 12.09 -44.20 -11.61
C VAL A 47 12.98 -45.12 -10.76
N LYS A 48 13.06 -46.44 -11.08
CA LYS A 48 13.98 -47.34 -10.38
C LYS A 48 15.42 -47.12 -10.78
N ASP A 49 15.70 -46.87 -12.04
CA ASP A 49 17.03 -46.51 -12.51
C ASP A 49 17.55 -45.19 -11.97
N GLU A 50 16.62 -44.25 -11.63
CA GLU A 50 16.99 -43.01 -10.91
C GLU A 50 17.23 -43.23 -9.41
N GLN A 51 16.71 -44.30 -8.78
CA GLN A 51 16.92 -44.59 -7.35
C GLN A 51 18.26 -45.27 -7.02
N ASP A 52 18.91 -45.87 -7.97
CA ASP A 52 20.27 -46.44 -7.82
C ASP A 52 21.40 -45.38 -8.05
N VAL A 53 21.02 -44.15 -8.39
CA VAL A 53 21.98 -43.04 -8.38
C VAL A 53 22.23 -42.68 -6.92
N ALA A 54 23.40 -43.05 -6.44
CA ALA A 54 23.98 -42.70 -5.15
C ALA A 54 23.46 -41.37 -4.63
N ALA A 55 23.14 -41.34 -3.30
CA ALA A 55 22.74 -40.12 -2.57
C ALA A 55 23.41 -38.89 -3.19
N PRO A 56 22.67 -37.87 -3.60
CA PRO A 56 23.27 -36.76 -4.28
C PRO A 56 24.35 -36.21 -3.37
N SER A 57 25.59 -36.47 -3.69
CA SER A 57 26.69 -35.67 -3.21
C SER A 57 26.23 -34.26 -3.50
N VAL A 58 26.08 -33.43 -2.46
CA VAL A 58 25.69 -32.01 -2.56
C VAL A 58 26.64 -31.39 -3.59
N LYS A 59 26.28 -31.54 -4.88
CA LYS A 59 27.05 -30.93 -5.97
C LYS A 59 27.06 -29.47 -5.62
N MET A 60 28.25 -28.96 -5.30
CA MET A 60 28.51 -27.55 -5.06
C MET A 60 27.55 -26.74 -5.91
N ILE A 61 26.59 -26.09 -5.26
CA ILE A 61 25.68 -25.15 -5.93
C ILE A 61 26.59 -24.26 -6.75
N HIS A 62 26.50 -24.41 -8.07
CA HIS A 62 27.38 -23.67 -8.97
C HIS A 62 27.25 -22.21 -8.60
N LYS A 63 28.36 -21.55 -8.29
CA LYS A 63 28.41 -20.12 -7.88
C LYS A 63 27.49 -19.24 -8.73
N LYS A 64 27.26 -19.62 -9.99
CA LYS A 64 26.32 -18.99 -10.92
C LYS A 64 24.86 -18.99 -10.43
N TYR A 65 24.39 -20.10 -9.84
CA TYR A 65 23.00 -20.18 -9.32
C TYR A 65 22.83 -19.42 -8.00
N MET A 66 23.88 -19.32 -7.18
CA MET A 66 23.86 -18.48 -6.00
C MET A 66 23.75 -17.00 -6.37
N VAL A 67 24.53 -16.55 -7.37
CA VAL A 67 24.45 -15.17 -7.86
C VAL A 67 23.08 -14.89 -8.49
N LEU A 68 22.58 -15.82 -9.29
CA LEU A 68 21.24 -15.68 -9.91
C LEU A 68 20.13 -15.64 -8.86
N GLY A 69 20.18 -16.52 -7.86
CA GLY A 69 19.22 -16.52 -6.76
C GLY A 69 19.26 -15.25 -5.93
N PHE A 70 20.46 -14.71 -5.68
CA PHE A 70 20.64 -13.45 -4.97
C PHE A 70 20.05 -12.27 -5.77
N LEU A 71 20.32 -12.18 -7.06
CA LEU A 71 19.75 -11.15 -7.92
C LEU A 71 18.22 -11.24 -7.99
N LEU A 72 17.68 -12.46 -8.13
CA LEU A 72 16.24 -12.68 -8.14
C LEU A 72 15.61 -12.30 -6.79
N GLY A 73 16.29 -12.62 -5.68
CA GLY A 73 15.86 -12.23 -4.34
C GLY A 73 15.78 -10.72 -4.17
N ILE A 74 16.82 -9.99 -4.57
CA ILE A 74 16.83 -8.51 -4.56
C ILE A 74 15.68 -7.96 -5.41
N PHE A 75 15.49 -8.50 -6.61
CA PHE A 75 14.41 -8.07 -7.51
C PHE A 75 13.01 -8.28 -6.88
N LEU A 76 12.76 -9.44 -6.27
CA LEU A 76 11.49 -9.72 -5.60
C LEU A 76 11.25 -8.77 -4.42
N VAL A 77 12.28 -8.53 -3.60
CA VAL A 77 12.17 -7.58 -2.48
C VAL A 77 11.88 -6.18 -3.00
N ALA A 78 12.61 -5.71 -4.00
CA ALA A 78 12.39 -4.41 -4.61
C ALA A 78 10.98 -4.29 -5.20
N LEU A 79 10.48 -5.34 -5.86
CA LEU A 79 9.12 -5.39 -6.40
C LEU A 79 8.06 -5.35 -5.29
N CYS A 80 8.22 -6.12 -4.21
CA CYS A 80 7.30 -6.10 -3.07
C CYS A 80 7.28 -4.74 -2.38
N VAL A 81 8.45 -4.13 -2.15
CA VAL A 81 8.56 -2.80 -1.55
C VAL A 81 7.94 -1.75 -2.47
N GLY A 82 8.25 -1.80 -3.77
CA GLY A 82 7.69 -0.88 -4.76
C GLY A 82 6.17 -0.99 -4.87
N MET A 83 5.62 -2.21 -4.90
CA MET A 83 4.18 -2.44 -4.90
C MET A 83 3.52 -1.91 -3.63
N ARG A 84 4.09 -2.20 -2.46
CA ARG A 84 3.60 -1.64 -1.20
C ARG A 84 3.68 -0.11 -1.18
N TYR A 85 4.73 0.46 -1.73
CA TYR A 85 4.89 1.90 -1.86
C TYR A 85 3.77 2.53 -2.71
N LEU A 86 3.46 1.96 -3.87
CA LEU A 86 2.42 2.46 -4.77
C LEU A 86 1.00 2.28 -4.20
N LEU A 87 0.73 1.16 -3.52
CA LEU A 87 -0.61 0.83 -3.00
C LEU A 87 -0.96 1.55 -1.70
N THR A 88 0.00 2.17 -1.01
CA THR A 88 -0.27 2.76 0.32
C THR A 88 -1.17 4.00 0.24
N GLY A 89 -1.24 4.70 -0.91
CA GLY A 89 -2.10 5.87 -1.12
C GLY A 89 -1.84 7.04 -0.16
N LYS A 90 -0.61 7.16 0.35
CA LYS A 90 -0.20 8.23 1.26
C LYS A 90 0.36 9.42 0.51
N LEU A 91 0.17 10.61 1.07
CA LEU A 91 0.78 11.84 0.59
C LEU A 91 2.31 11.70 0.57
N ARG A 92 2.94 11.98 -0.57
CA ARG A 92 4.38 11.78 -0.78
C ARG A 92 5.17 13.08 -0.83
N THR A 93 4.58 14.07 -1.46
CA THR A 93 5.25 15.32 -1.75
C THR A 93 4.31 16.48 -1.48
N SER A 94 4.84 17.60 -1.04
CA SER A 94 4.04 18.83 -0.89
C SER A 94 3.47 19.33 -2.23
N ALA A 95 4.14 19.01 -3.35
CA ALA A 95 3.63 19.32 -4.68
C ALA A 95 2.32 18.58 -5.01
N ASP A 96 2.13 17.37 -4.48
CA ASP A 96 0.92 16.58 -4.71
C ASP A 96 -0.34 17.30 -4.22
N ILE A 97 -0.23 18.13 -3.16
CA ILE A 97 -1.35 18.92 -2.66
C ILE A 97 -1.83 19.93 -3.70
N SER A 98 -0.90 20.63 -4.33
CA SER A 98 -1.25 21.62 -5.35
C SER A 98 -1.66 20.98 -6.67
N GLU A 99 -1.00 19.90 -7.08
CA GLU A 99 -1.24 19.26 -8.38
C GLU A 99 -2.49 18.36 -8.38
N CYS A 100 -2.69 17.56 -7.32
CA CYS A 100 -3.81 16.63 -7.25
C CYS A 100 -5.09 17.25 -6.71
N PHE A 101 -4.97 18.20 -5.78
CA PHE A 101 -6.13 18.79 -5.09
C PHE A 101 -6.38 20.27 -5.43
N GLY A 102 -5.45 20.92 -6.12
CA GLY A 102 -5.59 22.36 -6.47
C GLY A 102 -5.52 23.29 -5.26
N VAL A 103 -5.02 22.82 -4.12
CA VAL A 103 -4.92 23.60 -2.88
C VAL A 103 -3.54 24.23 -2.76
N THR A 104 -3.51 25.52 -2.45
CA THR A 104 -2.26 26.26 -2.26
C THR A 104 -1.54 25.80 -1.01
N VAL A 105 -0.26 25.50 -1.10
CA VAL A 105 0.59 25.21 0.06
C VAL A 105 1.04 26.54 0.67
N ILE A 106 0.58 26.84 1.89
CA ILE A 106 0.91 28.08 2.62
C ILE A 106 2.33 28.00 3.16
N GLY A 107 2.74 26.83 3.60
CA GLY A 107 4.08 26.63 4.13
C GLY A 107 4.37 25.18 4.45
N LYS A 108 5.65 24.92 4.70
CA LYS A 108 6.16 23.61 5.06
C LYS A 108 6.78 23.68 6.45
N VAL A 109 6.53 22.66 7.26
CA VAL A 109 7.08 22.55 8.61
C VAL A 109 7.86 21.25 8.72
N LYS A 110 9.12 21.32 9.08
CA LYS A 110 9.94 20.11 9.28
C LYS A 110 9.60 19.47 10.62
N LYS A 111 9.38 18.15 10.62
CA LYS A 111 9.21 17.40 11.88
C LYS A 111 10.47 17.47 12.73
N ASN A 112 10.28 17.75 14.01
CA ASN A 112 11.36 17.70 14.99
C ASN A 112 11.56 16.27 15.52
N GLU A 113 11.82 15.31 14.60
CA GLU A 113 12.11 13.92 14.97
C GLU A 113 13.60 13.70 15.16
N LYS A 114 13.95 12.86 16.13
CA LYS A 114 15.33 12.36 16.28
C LYS A 114 15.67 11.46 15.09
N LYS A 115 16.32 12.03 14.10
CA LYS A 115 16.72 11.31 12.88
C LYS A 115 17.81 10.31 13.18
N SER A 116 17.72 9.15 12.55
CA SER A 116 18.84 8.21 12.47
C SER A 116 20.05 8.90 11.82
N LYS A 117 21.26 8.54 12.24
CA LYS A 117 22.50 9.08 11.64
C LYS A 117 22.58 8.83 10.13
N ILE A 118 21.97 7.73 9.66
CA ILE A 118 21.90 7.36 8.25
C ILE A 118 20.97 8.31 7.48
N ASP A 119 19.81 8.64 8.04
CA ASP A 119 18.85 9.56 7.42
C ASP A 119 19.41 10.99 7.33
N ALA A 120 20.13 11.41 8.38
CA ALA A 120 20.80 12.70 8.38
C ALA A 120 21.89 12.77 7.28
N TRP A 121 22.66 11.70 7.11
CA TRP A 121 23.69 11.60 6.07
C TRP A 121 23.09 11.60 4.66
N ILE A 122 22.02 10.82 4.42
CA ILE A 122 21.31 10.78 3.13
C ILE A 122 20.74 12.17 2.81
N LYS A 123 20.10 12.84 3.78
CA LYS A 123 19.55 14.19 3.57
C LYS A 123 20.63 15.21 3.25
N SER A 124 21.80 15.16 3.89
CA SER A 124 22.91 16.11 3.60
C SER A 124 23.45 15.96 2.19
N ILE A 125 23.34 14.79 1.57
CA ILE A 125 23.81 14.55 0.21
C ILE A 125 22.79 15.02 -0.85
N PHE A 126 21.49 14.76 -0.61
CA PHE A 126 20.44 14.96 -1.62
C PHE A 126 19.64 16.25 -1.42
N TYR A 127 19.53 16.75 -0.20
CA TYR A 127 18.74 17.93 0.14
C TYR A 127 19.60 18.87 0.95
N GLY A 128 19.92 20.03 0.40
CA GLY A 128 20.65 21.07 1.14
C GLY A 128 19.94 21.40 2.47
N GLU A 129 20.69 21.76 3.49
CA GLU A 129 20.11 22.21 4.76
C GLU A 129 19.44 23.57 4.55
N ASP A 130 18.11 23.60 4.61
CA ASP A 130 17.41 24.85 4.82
C ASP A 130 17.72 25.28 6.25
N GLY A 131 18.39 26.42 6.41
CA GLY A 131 18.90 26.90 7.69
C GLY A 131 17.83 27.34 8.70
N PHE A 132 16.53 27.14 8.41
CA PHE A 132 15.44 27.55 9.28
C PHE A 132 15.15 26.52 10.37
N SER A 133 14.98 27.02 11.59
CA SER A 133 14.55 26.22 12.74
C SER A 133 13.05 25.86 12.63
N TYR A 134 12.62 24.86 13.39
CA TYR A 134 11.21 24.47 13.47
C TYR A 134 10.31 25.68 13.85
N GLU A 135 10.74 26.48 14.84
CA GLU A 135 10.00 27.66 15.29
C GLU A 135 9.88 28.74 14.21
N GLU A 136 10.91 28.92 13.40
CA GLU A 136 10.86 29.86 12.29
C GLU A 136 9.89 29.42 11.22
N HIS A 137 9.81 28.12 10.92
CA HIS A 137 8.79 27.57 10.02
C HIS A 137 7.38 27.83 10.55
N ILE A 138 7.11 27.59 11.85
CA ILE A 138 5.82 27.87 12.46
C ILE A 138 5.47 29.36 12.33
N ARG A 139 6.41 30.27 12.63
CA ARG A 139 6.20 31.71 12.48
C ARG A 139 5.87 32.13 11.04
N MET A 140 6.58 31.55 10.06
CA MET A 140 6.33 31.79 8.64
C MET A 140 4.94 31.30 8.23
N VAL A 141 4.54 30.11 8.68
CA VAL A 141 3.18 29.57 8.45
C VAL A 141 2.12 30.47 9.06
N CYS A 142 2.28 30.88 10.33
CA CYS A 142 1.34 31.79 10.99
C CYS A 142 1.21 33.13 10.23
N ALA A 143 2.33 33.69 9.77
CA ALA A 143 2.32 34.89 8.94
C ALA A 143 1.58 34.68 7.62
N GLY A 144 1.81 33.54 6.94
CA GLY A 144 1.14 33.18 5.69
C GLY A 144 -0.37 33.04 5.87
N VAL A 145 -0.82 32.30 6.90
CA VAL A 145 -2.25 32.13 7.21
C VAL A 145 -2.90 33.49 7.54
N ARG A 146 -2.25 34.31 8.36
CA ARG A 146 -2.76 35.64 8.70
C ARG A 146 -2.91 36.53 7.48
N ILE A 147 -1.90 36.59 6.62
CA ILE A 147 -1.94 37.40 5.39
C ILE A 147 -3.07 36.91 4.48
N ALA A 148 -3.22 35.61 4.32
CA ALA A 148 -4.29 35.03 3.52
C ALA A 148 -5.68 35.34 4.09
N ALA A 149 -5.88 35.19 5.40
CA ALA A 149 -7.14 35.52 6.06
C ALA A 149 -7.48 37.03 5.95
N GLN A 150 -6.51 37.90 6.22
CA GLN A 150 -6.72 39.36 6.12
C GLN A 150 -7.03 39.82 4.70
N LYS A 151 -6.35 39.25 3.70
CA LYS A 151 -6.57 39.60 2.30
C LYS A 151 -8.01 39.33 1.85
N HIS A 152 -8.63 38.31 2.38
CA HIS A 152 -9.99 37.91 2.06
C HIS A 152 -11.04 38.39 3.06
N GLY A 153 -10.63 39.03 4.16
CA GLY A 153 -11.52 39.55 5.18
C GLY A 153 -12.15 38.48 6.08
N TYR A 154 -11.48 37.31 6.22
CA TYR A 154 -11.95 36.25 7.11
C TYR A 154 -11.56 36.53 8.55
N GLU A 155 -12.53 36.41 9.43
CA GLU A 155 -12.35 36.69 10.88
C GLU A 155 -12.08 35.37 11.63
N LYS A 156 -12.77 34.28 11.26
CA LYS A 156 -12.66 32.99 11.92
C LYS A 156 -12.02 31.96 11.00
N VAL A 157 -10.92 31.39 11.44
CA VAL A 157 -10.18 30.34 10.73
C VAL A 157 -10.23 29.04 11.52
N TYR A 158 -10.62 27.95 10.87
CA TYR A 158 -10.58 26.62 11.45
C TYR A 158 -9.38 25.84 10.96
N ILE A 159 -8.69 25.16 11.87
CA ILE A 159 -7.53 24.31 11.53
C ILE A 159 -7.89 22.86 11.78
N THR A 160 -7.71 22.01 10.77
CA THR A 160 -7.96 20.57 10.83
C THR A 160 -6.93 19.79 10.03
N SER A 161 -7.00 18.46 10.07
CA SER A 161 -6.11 17.55 9.35
C SER A 161 -6.80 16.23 9.07
N ALA A 162 -6.49 15.60 7.95
CA ALA A 162 -6.96 14.24 7.62
C ALA A 162 -6.42 13.18 8.57
N SER A 163 -5.25 13.41 9.16
CA SER A 163 -4.60 12.48 10.08
C SER A 163 -4.69 13.00 11.53
N ASN A 164 -4.86 12.10 12.48
CA ASN A 164 -5.08 12.44 13.88
C ASN A 164 -3.92 11.98 14.79
N ASN A 165 -2.67 12.12 14.32
CA ASN A 165 -1.52 11.74 15.10
C ASN A 165 -1.03 12.88 16.04
N ASP A 166 -0.21 12.52 17.03
CA ASP A 166 0.23 13.47 18.05
C ASP A 166 1.16 14.58 17.51
N VAL A 167 1.89 14.29 16.43
CA VAL A 167 2.78 15.28 15.78
C VAL A 167 1.93 16.38 15.14
N ILE A 168 0.87 16.00 14.45
CA ILE A 168 -0.08 16.93 13.84
C ILE A 168 -0.79 17.75 14.91
N LYS A 169 -1.30 17.10 15.97
CA LYS A 169 -1.98 17.81 17.09
C LYS A 169 -1.07 18.86 17.71
N LYS A 170 0.19 18.54 17.93
CA LYS A 170 1.18 19.47 18.44
C LYS A 170 1.38 20.66 17.50
N CYS A 171 1.57 20.39 16.21
CA CYS A 171 1.73 21.43 15.20
C CYS A 171 0.48 22.34 15.11
N MET A 172 -0.72 21.74 15.14
CA MET A 172 -1.99 22.48 15.15
C MET A 172 -2.10 23.40 16.35
N SER A 173 -1.72 22.93 17.55
CA SER A 173 -1.72 23.74 18.77
C SER A 173 -0.76 24.91 18.65
N GLU A 174 0.47 24.66 18.21
CA GLU A 174 1.50 25.70 18.08
C GLU A 174 1.15 26.77 17.03
N ILE A 175 0.58 26.36 15.90
CA ILE A 175 0.07 27.30 14.87
C ILE A 175 -1.14 28.06 15.44
N GLY A 176 -2.06 27.37 16.10
CA GLY A 176 -3.24 28.00 16.72
C GLY A 176 -2.86 29.06 17.73
N ASP A 177 -1.90 28.76 18.60
CA ASP A 177 -1.44 29.71 19.63
C ASP A 177 -0.69 30.89 18.99
N GLY A 178 0.17 30.65 18.01
CA GLY A 178 0.86 31.70 17.27
C GLY A 178 -0.10 32.67 16.52
N LEU A 179 -1.22 32.14 16.00
CA LEU A 179 -2.24 32.96 15.33
C LEU A 179 -3.09 33.76 16.31
N LYS A 180 -3.42 33.22 17.49
CA LYS A 180 -4.14 33.95 18.57
C LYS A 180 -3.34 35.13 19.06
N GLU A 181 -2.02 35.01 19.22
CA GLU A 181 -1.14 36.12 19.54
C GLU A 181 -1.22 37.24 18.50
N GLN A 182 -1.50 36.90 17.26
CA GLN A 182 -1.64 37.86 16.15
C GLN A 182 -3.08 38.35 15.93
N LYS A 183 -3.98 38.11 16.89
CA LYS A 183 -5.39 38.56 16.92
C LYS A 183 -6.26 37.96 15.79
N VAL A 184 -5.93 36.80 15.30
CA VAL A 184 -6.80 36.02 14.42
C VAL A 184 -7.63 35.09 15.29
N CYS A 185 -8.95 35.05 15.10
CA CYS A 185 -9.81 34.07 15.78
C CYS A 185 -9.60 32.70 15.17
N VAL A 186 -8.92 31.82 15.88
CA VAL A 186 -8.58 30.49 15.39
C VAL A 186 -9.14 29.42 16.31
N GLU A 187 -9.85 28.50 15.72
CA GLU A 187 -10.26 27.24 16.34
C GLU A 187 -9.56 26.08 15.66
N SER A 188 -9.23 25.06 16.43
CA SER A 188 -8.63 23.83 15.90
C SER A 188 -9.33 22.62 16.48
N GLY A 189 -9.43 21.56 15.70
CA GLY A 189 -10.04 20.32 16.15
C GLY A 189 -9.48 19.10 15.42
N PRO A 190 -9.83 17.91 15.87
CA PRO A 190 -9.46 16.67 15.19
C PRO A 190 -10.05 16.60 13.77
N SER A 191 -9.74 15.53 13.07
CA SER A 191 -10.21 15.35 11.68
C SER A 191 -11.72 15.46 11.56
N ILE A 192 -12.16 16.36 10.69
CA ILE A 192 -13.58 16.57 10.35
C ILE A 192 -14.22 15.34 9.67
N ILE A 193 -13.41 14.36 9.28
CA ILE A 193 -13.90 13.11 8.68
C ILE A 193 -14.58 12.24 9.72
N TYR A 194 -14.00 12.21 10.93
CA TYR A 194 -14.36 11.26 11.98
C TYR A 194 -15.04 11.90 13.19
N ASP A 195 -14.99 13.24 13.30
CA ASP A 195 -15.53 13.97 14.43
C ASP A 195 -16.62 14.96 14.01
N PRO A 196 -17.90 14.69 14.38
CA PRO A 196 -19.02 15.58 14.06
C PRO A 196 -18.89 16.97 14.67
N GLU A 197 -18.37 17.10 15.89
CA GLU A 197 -18.20 18.38 16.56
C GLU A 197 -17.19 19.28 15.82
N SER A 198 -16.11 18.69 15.33
CA SER A 198 -15.14 19.38 14.48
C SER A 198 -15.76 19.85 13.16
N LEU A 199 -16.64 19.05 12.57
CA LEU A 199 -17.35 19.42 11.35
C LEU A 199 -18.29 20.61 11.59
N GLU A 200 -19.03 20.64 12.72
CA GLU A 200 -19.90 21.76 13.09
C GLU A 200 -19.11 23.04 13.33
N LYS A 201 -17.97 22.96 14.04
CA LYS A 201 -17.07 24.09 14.26
C LYS A 201 -16.49 24.63 12.95
N MET A 202 -16.05 23.73 12.07
CA MET A 202 -15.60 24.12 10.74
C MET A 202 -16.71 24.85 9.97
N ALA A 203 -17.93 24.31 9.95
CA ALA A 203 -19.07 24.92 9.25
C ALA A 203 -19.42 26.31 9.79
N SER A 204 -19.12 26.63 11.04
CA SER A 204 -19.31 27.94 11.68
C SER A 204 -18.16 28.92 11.46
N SER A 205 -17.11 28.50 10.76
CA SER A 205 -15.92 29.29 10.46
C SER A 205 -15.97 29.87 9.04
N ASP A 206 -15.29 30.99 8.81
CA ASP A 206 -15.24 31.60 7.48
C ASP A 206 -14.32 30.87 6.53
N ALA A 207 -13.21 30.35 7.06
CA ALA A 207 -12.19 29.72 6.28
C ALA A 207 -11.52 28.56 7.01
N VAL A 208 -10.92 27.64 6.23
CA VAL A 208 -10.25 26.44 6.74
C VAL A 208 -8.81 26.37 6.25
N VAL A 209 -7.93 25.93 7.15
CA VAL A 209 -6.54 25.58 6.87
C VAL A 209 -6.36 24.10 7.19
N PHE A 210 -5.85 23.34 6.24
CA PHE A 210 -5.52 21.93 6.43
C PHE A 210 -4.06 21.76 6.82
N ILE A 211 -3.77 20.81 7.70
CA ILE A 211 -2.40 20.45 8.07
C ILE A 211 -2.20 18.99 7.71
N GLU A 212 -1.37 18.73 6.71
CA GLU A 212 -1.16 17.38 6.20
C GLU A 212 0.28 16.90 6.37
N GLU A 213 0.44 15.63 6.69
CA GLU A 213 1.73 15.02 6.95
C GLU A 213 2.16 14.15 5.77
N ILE A 214 3.38 14.38 5.29
CA ILE A 214 4.03 13.48 4.31
C ILE A 214 4.23 12.12 4.96
N ASP A 215 3.90 11.06 4.24
CA ASP A 215 3.89 9.66 4.68
C ASP A 215 2.90 9.33 5.82
N GLY A 216 2.15 10.32 6.31
CA GLY A 216 1.12 10.19 7.35
C GLY A 216 -0.29 10.22 6.77
N SER A 217 -0.65 11.31 6.12
CA SER A 217 -1.99 11.55 5.55
C SER A 217 -2.22 10.74 4.28
N ARG A 218 -3.47 10.28 4.08
CA ARG A 218 -3.86 9.51 2.88
C ARG A 218 -4.57 10.42 1.88
N TYR A 219 -4.31 10.22 0.59
CA TYR A 219 -4.98 10.97 -0.47
C TYR A 219 -6.51 10.93 -0.38
N GLN A 220 -7.08 9.77 -0.03
CA GLN A 220 -8.52 9.60 0.07
C GLN A 220 -9.11 10.41 1.22
N ASP A 221 -8.41 10.48 2.36
CA ASP A 221 -8.85 11.22 3.53
C ASP A 221 -8.77 12.73 3.26
N ILE A 222 -7.67 13.21 2.67
CA ILE A 222 -7.52 14.61 2.23
C ILE A 222 -8.65 15.01 1.27
N LYS A 223 -8.93 14.15 0.29
CA LYS A 223 -10.03 14.37 -0.66
C LYS A 223 -11.37 14.52 0.06
N THR A 224 -11.64 13.63 1.02
CA THR A 224 -12.89 13.64 1.80
C THR A 224 -13.01 14.91 2.64
N GLU A 225 -11.94 15.40 3.24
CA GLU A 225 -11.93 16.68 3.99
C GLU A 225 -12.23 17.86 3.07
N LEU A 226 -11.58 17.92 1.93
CA LEU A 226 -11.81 18.98 0.95
C LEU A 226 -13.25 18.99 0.45
N GLU A 227 -13.81 17.80 0.15
CA GLU A 227 -15.21 17.66 -0.25
C GLU A 227 -16.16 18.17 0.84
N LYS A 228 -15.91 17.85 2.12
CA LYS A 228 -16.70 18.34 3.25
C LYS A 228 -16.60 19.87 3.40
N ALA A 229 -15.41 20.46 3.25
CA ALA A 229 -15.24 21.91 3.29
C ALA A 229 -15.99 22.60 2.14
N HIS A 230 -15.92 22.05 0.95
CA HIS A 230 -16.68 22.56 -0.21
C HIS A 230 -18.19 22.43 -0.03
N MET A 231 -18.69 21.31 0.51
CA MET A 231 -20.11 21.11 0.80
C MET A 231 -20.65 22.13 1.78
N ASN A 232 -19.85 22.53 2.77
CA ASN A 232 -20.22 23.57 3.74
C ASN A 232 -19.93 25.00 3.27
N GLN A 233 -19.44 25.17 2.03
CA GLN A 233 -19.09 26.46 1.42
C GLN A 233 -18.00 27.23 2.20
N ASN A 234 -17.18 26.53 3.00
CA ASN A 234 -16.04 27.15 3.67
C ASN A 234 -14.96 27.52 2.64
N ALA A 235 -14.37 28.69 2.80
CA ALA A 235 -13.23 29.07 2.00
C ALA A 235 -11.99 28.27 2.41
N ILE A 236 -11.29 27.68 1.47
CA ILE A 236 -10.03 26.96 1.72
C ILE A 236 -8.88 27.94 1.55
N LEU A 237 -8.25 28.35 2.66
CA LEU A 237 -7.09 29.25 2.62
C LEU A 237 -5.85 28.55 2.05
N GLY A 238 -5.69 27.28 2.34
CA GLY A 238 -4.60 26.47 1.86
C GLY A 238 -4.24 25.31 2.80
N CYS A 239 -3.11 24.70 2.51
CA CYS A 239 -2.59 23.57 3.28
C CYS A 239 -1.20 23.88 3.84
N VAL A 240 -0.93 23.43 5.04
CA VAL A 240 0.39 23.39 5.67
C VAL A 240 0.89 21.96 5.62
N VAL A 241 2.10 21.76 5.17
CA VAL A 241 2.67 20.41 4.97
C VAL A 241 3.75 20.14 6.02
N LEU A 242 3.59 19.05 6.75
CA LEU A 242 4.60 18.50 7.68
C LEU A 242 5.50 17.50 6.93
N GLU A 243 6.81 17.80 6.88
CA GLU A 243 7.83 16.98 6.21
C GLU A 243 8.77 16.27 7.20
#